data_43467d36c418c2f72d784e3852949f57
#
_entry.id   43467d36c418c2f72d784e3852949f57
#
_cell.length_a   1.000
_cell.length_b   1.000
_cell.length_c   1.000
_cell.angle_alpha   90.00
_cell.angle_beta   90.00
_cell.angle_gamma   90.00
#
_symmetry.space_group_name_H-M   'P 1'
#
loop_
_entity.id
_entity.type
_entity.pdbx_description
1 polymer ?
#
loop_
_entity_poly.entity_id
_entity_poly.type
_entity_poly.pdbx_seq_one_letter_code
_entity_poly.pdbx_strand_id
1 'polypeptide(L)'
;MDSASEEGAVITSSVLDNLMKLNPNYRHIILMTLSKHDDSLMSKLFDVYQIAADPDLKSDLMAAICETRSKKNLRKLLSYCKDETKIRTQDRLMFFLRILRNPKGKDLALAWFYKNWDFLYKSEGDKSIADYPRYIANILNEKEDINQFINFFTPKKDAKILSRTLKIAFAELPAQLKLIEANTEAVKVKLAEQ
;
A
#
# COMPACT_ATOMS: atom_id res chain seq x y z
N MET A 1 -28.94 13.45 -18.51
CA MET A 1 -27.57 13.03 -18.07
C MET A 1 -27.60 12.04 -16.90
N ASP A 2 -28.75 11.56 -16.45
CA ASP A 2 -28.90 10.79 -15.20
C ASP A 2 -28.95 9.26 -15.34
N SER A 3 -29.32 8.71 -16.51
CA SER A 3 -29.52 7.26 -16.67
C SER A 3 -28.23 6.43 -16.50
N ALA A 4 -27.09 6.89 -17.00
CA ALA A 4 -25.82 6.16 -16.90
C ALA A 4 -25.25 6.16 -15.46
N SER A 5 -25.56 7.17 -14.65
CA SER A 5 -25.14 7.23 -13.24
C SER A 5 -26.00 6.31 -12.37
N GLU A 6 -27.30 6.21 -12.66
CA GLU A 6 -28.21 5.30 -11.98
C GLU A 6 -27.93 3.85 -12.30
N GLU A 7 -27.67 3.53 -13.56
CA GLU A 7 -27.30 2.18 -13.99
C GLU A 7 -25.97 1.73 -13.37
N GLY A 8 -24.98 2.60 -13.30
CA GLY A 8 -23.71 2.36 -12.60
C GLY A 8 -23.89 2.08 -11.12
N ALA A 9 -24.75 2.83 -10.42
CA ALA A 9 -25.06 2.64 -9.01
C ALA A 9 -25.75 1.30 -8.74
N VAL A 10 -26.69 0.90 -9.59
CA VAL A 10 -27.42 -0.38 -9.51
C VAL A 10 -26.44 -1.55 -9.70
N ILE A 11 -25.55 -1.48 -10.69
CA ILE A 11 -24.54 -2.53 -10.92
C ILE A 11 -23.61 -2.65 -9.71
N THR A 12 -23.15 -1.54 -9.13
CA THR A 12 -22.25 -1.54 -7.97
C THR A 12 -22.92 -2.16 -6.74
N SER A 13 -24.21 -1.85 -6.48
CA SER A 13 -24.98 -2.46 -5.41
C SER A 13 -25.16 -3.96 -5.59
N SER A 14 -25.48 -4.42 -6.79
CA SER A 14 -25.60 -5.86 -7.09
C SER A 14 -24.29 -6.61 -6.89
N VAL A 15 -23.15 -6.01 -7.24
CA VAL A 15 -21.83 -6.60 -6.97
C VAL A 15 -21.57 -6.67 -5.46
N LEU A 16 -21.89 -5.62 -4.71
CA LEU A 16 -21.78 -5.61 -3.25
C LEU A 16 -22.55 -6.75 -2.61
N ASP A 17 -23.83 -6.94 -2.98
CA ASP A 17 -24.70 -7.99 -2.44
C ASP A 17 -24.13 -9.39 -2.73
N ASN A 18 -23.56 -9.60 -3.92
CA ASN A 18 -22.94 -10.86 -4.28
C ASN A 18 -21.64 -11.12 -3.50
N LEU A 19 -20.83 -10.12 -3.27
CA LEU A 19 -19.62 -10.22 -2.47
C LEU A 19 -19.94 -10.53 -1.00
N MET A 20 -21.03 -10.00 -0.45
CA MET A 20 -21.49 -10.29 0.91
C MET A 20 -21.97 -11.74 1.07
N LYS A 21 -22.39 -12.41 0.00
CA LYS A 21 -22.78 -13.85 0.02
C LYS A 21 -21.59 -14.79 0.00
N LEU A 22 -20.39 -14.31 -0.38
CA LEU A 22 -19.18 -15.13 -0.35
C LEU A 22 -18.79 -15.44 1.11
N ASN A 23 -18.32 -16.67 1.32
CA ASN A 23 -17.77 -17.04 2.62
C ASN A 23 -16.59 -16.11 2.97
N PRO A 24 -16.65 -15.39 4.10
CA PRO A 24 -15.62 -14.41 4.48
C PRO A 24 -14.21 -15.01 4.53
N ASN A 25 -14.06 -16.28 4.91
CA ASN A 25 -12.76 -16.96 5.01
C ASN A 25 -12.04 -17.12 3.67
N TYR A 26 -12.78 -17.15 2.55
CA TYR A 26 -12.22 -17.32 1.20
C TYR A 26 -12.32 -16.05 0.36
N ARG A 27 -13.21 -15.12 0.70
CA ARG A 27 -13.49 -13.89 -0.04
C ARG A 27 -12.21 -13.08 -0.31
N HIS A 28 -11.38 -12.89 0.71
CA HIS A 28 -10.11 -12.20 0.61
C HIS A 28 -9.20 -12.81 -0.46
N ILE A 29 -8.99 -14.14 -0.42
CA ILE A 29 -8.11 -14.84 -1.37
C ILE A 29 -8.67 -14.78 -2.80
N ILE A 30 -9.98 -14.98 -2.95
CA ILE A 30 -10.65 -14.91 -4.25
C ILE A 30 -10.46 -13.53 -4.88
N LEU A 31 -10.78 -12.46 -4.15
CA LEU A 31 -10.70 -11.09 -4.63
C LEU A 31 -9.27 -10.70 -5.01
N MET A 32 -8.28 -11.02 -4.17
CA MET A 32 -6.88 -10.74 -4.46
C MET A 32 -6.40 -11.49 -5.70
N THR A 33 -6.78 -12.77 -5.85
CA THR A 33 -6.39 -13.58 -7.01
C THR A 33 -7.00 -13.02 -8.30
N LEU A 34 -8.26 -12.68 -8.29
CA LEU A 34 -8.93 -12.06 -9.44
C LEU A 34 -8.26 -10.74 -9.86
N SER A 35 -7.97 -9.86 -8.89
CA SER A 35 -7.33 -8.57 -9.15
C SER A 35 -5.90 -8.68 -9.68
N LYS A 36 -5.19 -9.76 -9.38
CA LYS A 36 -3.86 -10.05 -9.97
C LYS A 36 -3.95 -10.40 -11.46
N HIS A 37 -5.06 -10.95 -11.91
CA HIS A 37 -5.24 -11.45 -13.28
C HIS A 37 -6.08 -10.54 -14.17
N ASP A 38 -6.89 -9.65 -13.57
CA ASP A 38 -7.74 -8.71 -14.30
C ASP A 38 -7.62 -7.29 -13.75
N ASP A 39 -6.80 -6.50 -14.40
CA ASP A 39 -6.57 -5.09 -14.05
C ASP A 39 -7.82 -4.19 -14.20
N SER A 40 -8.86 -4.65 -14.94
CA SER A 40 -10.11 -3.91 -15.11
C SER A 40 -10.96 -3.90 -13.83
N LEU A 41 -10.77 -4.89 -12.96
CA LEU A 41 -11.51 -5.02 -11.71
C LEU A 41 -11.19 -3.91 -10.70
N MET A 42 -10.02 -3.31 -10.77
CA MET A 42 -9.59 -2.28 -9.81
C MET A 42 -10.64 -1.16 -9.66
N SER A 43 -11.12 -0.62 -10.77
CA SER A 43 -12.11 0.47 -10.71
C SER A 43 -13.45 -0.01 -10.13
N LYS A 44 -13.94 -1.17 -10.56
CA LYS A 44 -15.22 -1.74 -10.09
C LYS A 44 -15.16 -2.05 -8.59
N LEU A 45 -14.08 -2.67 -8.14
CA LEU A 45 -13.90 -2.97 -6.71
C LEU A 45 -13.71 -1.69 -5.87
N PHE A 46 -13.10 -0.64 -6.45
CA PHE A 46 -12.98 0.65 -5.79
C PHE A 46 -14.36 1.32 -5.62
N ASP A 47 -15.24 1.24 -6.62
CA ASP A 47 -16.60 1.77 -6.51
C ASP A 47 -17.39 1.03 -5.41
N VAL A 48 -17.26 -0.30 -5.32
CA VAL A 48 -17.86 -1.08 -4.22
C VAL A 48 -17.22 -0.71 -2.86
N TYR A 49 -15.91 -0.48 -2.80
CA TYR A 49 -15.22 -0.02 -1.58
C TYR A 49 -15.81 1.30 -1.06
N GLN A 50 -16.18 2.22 -1.95
CA GLN A 50 -16.77 3.52 -1.55
C GLN A 50 -18.10 3.36 -0.82
N ILE A 51 -18.93 2.39 -1.20
CA ILE A 51 -20.27 2.19 -0.64
C ILE A 51 -20.35 1.08 0.42
N ALA A 52 -19.31 0.23 0.53
CA ALA A 52 -19.29 -0.84 1.52
C ALA A 52 -19.33 -0.28 2.94
N ALA A 53 -20.26 -0.79 3.76
CA ALA A 53 -20.37 -0.46 5.18
C ALA A 53 -19.65 -1.46 6.10
N ASP A 54 -19.59 -2.74 5.67
CA ASP A 54 -18.95 -3.81 6.43
C ASP A 54 -17.43 -3.63 6.47
N PRO A 55 -16.79 -3.56 7.66
CA PRO A 55 -15.35 -3.32 7.79
C PRO A 55 -14.49 -4.44 7.22
N ASP A 56 -14.92 -5.70 7.34
CA ASP A 56 -14.15 -6.86 6.87
C ASP A 56 -14.15 -6.89 5.34
N LEU A 57 -15.33 -6.69 4.72
CA LEU A 57 -15.43 -6.54 3.28
C LEU A 57 -14.59 -5.36 2.78
N LYS A 58 -14.63 -4.24 3.49
CA LYS A 58 -13.84 -3.05 3.13
C LYS A 58 -12.34 -3.33 3.17
N SER A 59 -11.87 -4.10 4.15
CA SER A 59 -10.49 -4.55 4.24
C SER A 59 -10.10 -5.50 3.10
N ASP A 60 -10.97 -6.45 2.75
CA ASP A 60 -10.78 -7.38 1.64
C ASP A 60 -10.70 -6.64 0.30
N LEU A 61 -11.62 -5.69 0.08
CA LEU A 61 -11.63 -4.85 -1.13
C LEU A 61 -10.38 -4.00 -1.24
N MET A 62 -9.95 -3.36 -0.15
CA MET A 62 -8.70 -2.58 -0.12
C MET A 62 -7.50 -3.45 -0.50
N ALA A 63 -7.43 -4.68 0.01
CA ALA A 63 -6.38 -5.62 -0.33
C ALA A 63 -6.39 -5.95 -1.83
N ALA A 64 -7.56 -6.33 -2.36
CA ALA A 64 -7.73 -6.72 -3.75
C ALA A 64 -7.42 -5.56 -4.72
N ILE A 65 -7.93 -4.37 -4.46
CA ILE A 65 -7.70 -3.16 -5.28
C ILE A 65 -6.20 -2.88 -5.45
N CYS A 66 -5.41 -3.09 -4.40
CA CYS A 66 -3.96 -2.85 -4.42
C CYS A 66 -3.15 -3.98 -5.07
N GLU A 67 -3.75 -5.13 -5.42
CA GLU A 67 -3.08 -6.26 -6.08
C GLU A 67 -3.00 -6.13 -7.61
N THR A 68 -3.60 -5.10 -8.20
CA THR A 68 -3.50 -4.83 -9.65
C THR A 68 -2.03 -4.80 -10.11
N ARG A 69 -1.75 -5.37 -11.27
CA ARG A 69 -0.42 -5.33 -11.91
C ARG A 69 -0.21 -4.11 -12.80
N SER A 70 -1.26 -3.35 -13.05
CA SER A 70 -1.23 -2.14 -13.87
C SER A 70 -0.57 -0.98 -13.14
N LYS A 71 0.61 -0.56 -13.60
CA LYS A 71 1.26 0.66 -13.08
C LYS A 71 0.39 1.91 -13.22
N LYS A 72 -0.49 1.95 -14.23
CA LYS A 72 -1.48 3.04 -14.42
C LYS A 72 -2.48 3.05 -13.26
N ASN A 73 -3.03 1.89 -12.90
CA ASN A 73 -3.98 1.75 -11.80
C ASN A 73 -3.32 2.08 -10.45
N LEU A 74 -2.10 1.60 -10.22
CA LEU A 74 -1.35 1.90 -8.99
C LEU A 74 -1.07 3.40 -8.84
N ARG A 75 -0.71 4.11 -9.94
CA ARG A 75 -0.58 5.57 -9.92
C ARG A 75 -1.91 6.27 -9.62
N LYS A 76 -3.01 5.76 -10.16
CA LYS A 76 -4.37 6.27 -9.89
C LYS A 76 -4.72 6.13 -8.41
N LEU A 77 -4.45 4.96 -7.80
CA LEU A 77 -4.68 4.72 -6.37
C LEU A 77 -3.82 5.65 -5.49
N LEU A 78 -2.54 5.84 -5.84
CA LEU A 78 -1.68 6.80 -5.14
C LEU A 78 -2.20 8.25 -5.26
N SER A 79 -2.79 8.62 -6.40
CA SER A 79 -3.43 9.94 -6.51
C SER A 79 -4.66 10.06 -5.62
N TYR A 80 -5.43 8.98 -5.45
CA TYR A 80 -6.58 8.95 -4.55
C TYR A 80 -6.19 9.07 -3.08
N CYS A 81 -4.98 8.67 -2.69
CA CYS A 81 -4.47 8.92 -1.34
C CYS A 81 -4.37 10.41 -0.96
N LYS A 82 -4.47 11.33 -1.92
CA LYS A 82 -4.51 12.79 -1.66
C LYS A 82 -5.93 13.37 -1.65
N ASP A 83 -6.91 12.56 -1.95
CA ASP A 83 -8.32 12.97 -2.05
C ASP A 83 -9.14 12.27 -0.97
N GLU A 84 -9.53 13.01 0.06
CA GLU A 84 -10.27 12.47 1.19
C GLU A 84 -11.69 12.00 0.82
N THR A 85 -12.23 12.47 -0.32
CA THR A 85 -13.50 11.97 -0.85
C THR A 85 -13.37 10.56 -1.43
N LYS A 86 -12.14 10.14 -1.76
CA LYS A 86 -11.81 8.81 -2.31
C LYS A 86 -11.24 7.87 -1.24
N ILE A 87 -10.23 8.32 -0.51
CA ILE A 87 -9.59 7.53 0.55
C ILE A 87 -9.49 8.40 1.80
N ARG A 88 -10.22 8.00 2.84
CA ARG A 88 -10.21 8.72 4.13
C ARG A 88 -8.80 8.75 4.72
N THR A 89 -8.47 9.80 5.43
CA THR A 89 -7.15 9.97 6.08
C THR A 89 -6.74 8.73 6.86
N GLN A 90 -7.64 8.15 7.66
CA GLN A 90 -7.38 6.95 8.46
C GLN A 90 -7.02 5.70 7.65
N ASP A 91 -7.47 5.60 6.39
CA ASP A 91 -7.24 4.44 5.51
C ASP A 91 -6.00 4.63 4.61
N ARG A 92 -5.51 5.87 4.49
CA ARG A 92 -4.43 6.28 3.57
C ARG A 92 -3.15 5.50 3.77
N LEU A 93 -2.69 5.36 5.03
CA LEU A 93 -1.49 4.60 5.35
C LEU A 93 -1.59 3.16 4.88
N MET A 94 -2.74 2.50 5.09
CA MET A 94 -2.92 1.11 4.69
C MET A 94 -2.96 0.93 3.17
N PHE A 95 -3.61 1.83 2.42
CA PHE A 95 -3.54 1.85 0.96
C PHE A 95 -2.10 2.00 0.47
N PHE A 96 -1.39 2.98 1.02
CA PHE A 96 0.01 3.21 0.69
C PHE A 96 0.87 1.97 0.94
N LEU A 97 0.76 1.34 2.11
CA LEU A 97 1.55 0.17 2.47
C LEU A 97 1.23 -1.07 1.60
N ARG A 98 -0.02 -1.26 1.21
CA ARG A 98 -0.40 -2.33 0.29
C ARG A 98 0.19 -2.09 -1.10
N ILE A 99 0.17 -0.87 -1.61
CA ILE A 99 0.81 -0.52 -2.88
C ILE A 99 2.34 -0.68 -2.78
N LEU A 100 2.95 -0.29 -1.65
CA LEU A 100 4.38 -0.45 -1.42
C LEU A 100 4.82 -1.92 -1.41
N ARG A 101 3.98 -2.83 -0.91
CA ARG A 101 4.22 -4.28 -0.93
C ARG A 101 3.97 -4.93 -2.29
N ASN A 102 3.24 -4.28 -3.17
CA ASN A 102 3.00 -4.78 -4.52
C ASN A 102 4.30 -4.67 -5.34
N PRO A 103 4.81 -5.77 -5.94
CA PRO A 103 6.07 -5.75 -6.70
C PRO A 103 6.10 -4.76 -7.86
N LYS A 104 4.94 -4.42 -8.45
CA LYS A 104 4.82 -3.39 -9.50
C LYS A 104 4.58 -2.00 -8.94
N GLY A 105 4.28 -1.89 -7.64
CA GLY A 105 3.92 -0.68 -6.93
C GLY A 105 5.04 -0.07 -6.09
N LYS A 106 6.03 -0.87 -5.67
CA LYS A 106 7.10 -0.48 -4.73
C LYS A 106 7.75 0.85 -5.11
N ASP A 107 8.35 0.92 -6.29
CA ASP A 107 9.07 2.13 -6.74
C ASP A 107 8.13 3.34 -6.89
N LEU A 108 6.89 3.08 -7.36
CA LEU A 108 5.87 4.12 -7.51
C LEU A 108 5.46 4.68 -6.15
N ALA A 109 5.29 3.81 -5.16
CA ALA A 109 4.91 4.20 -3.80
C ALA A 109 6.03 4.98 -3.11
N LEU A 110 7.28 4.53 -3.20
CA LEU A 110 8.43 5.24 -2.63
C LEU A 110 8.60 6.63 -3.28
N ALA A 111 8.58 6.71 -4.61
CA ALA A 111 8.68 7.98 -5.32
C ALA A 111 7.53 8.93 -4.96
N TRP A 112 6.30 8.40 -4.87
CA TRP A 112 5.13 9.17 -4.45
C TRP A 112 5.28 9.67 -3.00
N PHE A 113 5.75 8.83 -2.08
CA PHE A 113 5.94 9.15 -0.68
C PHE A 113 6.92 10.30 -0.49
N TYR A 114 8.12 10.20 -1.06
CA TYR A 114 9.13 11.26 -0.93
C TYR A 114 8.66 12.57 -1.54
N LYS A 115 7.99 12.52 -2.69
CA LYS A 115 7.44 13.70 -3.37
C LYS A 115 6.33 14.38 -2.57
N ASN A 116 5.53 13.61 -1.82
CA ASN A 116 4.34 14.12 -1.12
C ASN A 116 4.53 14.17 0.40
N TRP A 117 5.78 14.08 0.89
CA TRP A 117 6.07 14.09 2.33
C TRP A 117 5.46 15.29 3.05
N ASP A 118 5.60 16.49 2.53
CA ASP A 118 5.09 17.71 3.16
C ASP A 118 3.55 17.72 3.25
N PHE A 119 2.89 17.15 2.25
CA PHE A 119 1.44 16.95 2.29
C PHE A 119 1.07 15.97 3.40
N LEU A 120 1.72 14.81 3.46
CA LEU A 120 1.48 13.81 4.48
C LEU A 120 1.75 14.37 5.89
N TYR A 121 2.89 15.04 6.06
CA TYR A 121 3.28 15.63 7.34
C TYR A 121 2.28 16.66 7.87
N LYS A 122 1.59 17.38 6.98
CA LYS A 122 0.57 18.36 7.33
C LYS A 122 -0.83 17.76 7.53
N SER A 123 -1.16 16.70 6.79
CA SER A 123 -2.51 16.13 6.77
C SER A 123 -2.71 14.95 7.73
N GLU A 124 -1.62 14.29 8.14
CA GLU A 124 -1.67 13.19 9.09
C GLU A 124 -1.55 13.71 10.53
N GLY A 125 -2.15 13.01 11.49
CA GLY A 125 -1.87 13.26 12.90
C GLY A 125 -0.49 12.74 13.29
N ASP A 126 0.04 13.25 14.41
CA ASP A 126 1.39 12.94 14.91
C ASP A 126 1.71 11.45 14.98
N LYS A 127 0.75 10.63 15.40
CA LYS A 127 0.93 9.18 15.49
C LYS A 127 0.99 8.55 14.10
N SER A 128 0.09 8.93 13.23
CA SER A 128 -0.01 8.36 11.88
C SER A 128 1.22 8.70 11.04
N ILE A 129 1.71 9.94 11.08
CA ILE A 129 2.91 10.32 10.31
C ILE A 129 4.17 9.59 10.77
N ALA A 130 4.29 9.28 12.07
CA ALA A 130 5.41 8.53 12.62
C ALA A 130 5.39 7.04 12.21
N ASP A 131 4.25 6.50 11.85
CA ASP A 131 4.10 5.11 11.40
C ASP A 131 4.63 4.90 9.97
N TYR A 132 4.58 5.91 9.10
CA TYR A 132 5.10 5.77 7.73
C TYR A 132 6.58 5.33 7.69
N PRO A 133 7.54 6.05 8.30
CA PRO A 133 8.94 5.63 8.27
C PRO A 133 9.16 4.26 8.92
N ARG A 134 8.42 3.93 9.97
CA ARG A 134 8.52 2.63 10.64
C ARG A 134 8.14 1.48 9.69
N TYR A 135 6.98 1.58 9.03
CA TYR A 135 6.52 0.53 8.14
C TYR A 135 7.31 0.47 6.85
N ILE A 136 7.75 1.62 6.31
CA ILE A 136 8.61 1.64 5.12
C ILE A 136 9.92 0.91 5.43
N ALA A 137 10.61 1.25 6.52
CA ALA A 137 11.87 0.62 6.91
C ALA A 137 11.76 -0.91 6.97
N ASN A 138 10.65 -1.44 7.51
CA ASN A 138 10.42 -2.88 7.60
C ASN A 138 10.20 -3.59 6.24
N ILE A 139 9.92 -2.85 5.18
CA ILE A 139 9.65 -3.40 3.84
C ILE A 139 10.88 -3.28 2.94
N LEU A 140 11.78 -2.32 3.23
CA LEU A 140 12.96 -2.09 2.41
C LEU A 140 13.92 -3.28 2.50
N ASN A 141 14.30 -3.78 1.34
CA ASN A 141 15.21 -4.93 1.20
C ASN A 141 16.30 -4.72 0.15
N GLU A 142 16.36 -3.56 -0.48
CA GLU A 142 17.38 -3.19 -1.46
C GLU A 142 18.26 -2.07 -0.91
N LYS A 143 19.56 -2.16 -1.18
CA LYS A 143 20.57 -1.22 -0.66
C LYS A 143 20.29 0.22 -1.09
N GLU A 144 19.88 0.40 -2.33
CA GLU A 144 19.57 1.68 -2.94
C GLU A 144 18.40 2.35 -2.23
N ASP A 145 17.33 1.60 -1.99
CA ASP A 145 16.13 2.09 -1.28
C ASP A 145 16.44 2.45 0.17
N ILE A 146 17.23 1.61 0.86
CA ILE A 146 17.68 1.87 2.23
C ILE A 146 18.52 3.14 2.31
N ASN A 147 19.46 3.33 1.40
CA ASN A 147 20.27 4.53 1.33
C ASN A 147 19.42 5.78 1.04
N GLN A 148 18.48 5.68 0.12
CA GLN A 148 17.55 6.76 -0.18
C GLN A 148 16.70 7.14 1.04
N PHE A 149 16.19 6.14 1.77
CA PHE A 149 15.44 6.35 3.00
C PHE A 149 16.27 7.06 4.07
N ILE A 150 17.49 6.59 4.33
CA ILE A 150 18.39 7.19 5.31
C ILE A 150 18.70 8.64 4.94
N ASN A 151 19.07 8.89 3.68
CA ASN A 151 19.38 10.24 3.19
C ASN A 151 18.18 11.19 3.32
N PHE A 152 16.97 10.72 3.00
CA PHE A 152 15.75 11.52 3.10
C PHE A 152 15.39 11.89 4.55
N PHE A 153 15.59 10.98 5.48
CA PHE A 153 15.21 11.18 6.87
C PHE A 153 16.33 11.75 7.76
N THR A 154 17.59 11.68 7.36
CA THR A 154 18.71 12.23 8.15
C THR A 154 18.50 13.69 8.58
N PRO A 155 18.06 14.64 7.73
CA PRO A 155 17.80 16.02 8.16
C PRO A 155 16.55 16.17 9.03
N LYS A 156 15.73 15.13 9.18
CA LYS A 156 14.47 15.11 9.94
C LYS A 156 14.56 14.30 11.24
N LYS A 157 15.71 13.68 11.52
CA LYS A 157 15.90 12.74 12.63
C LYS A 157 15.61 13.31 14.02
N ASP A 158 15.79 14.61 14.19
CA ASP A 158 15.62 15.31 15.47
C ASP A 158 14.21 15.89 15.64
N ALA A 159 13.34 15.75 14.65
CA ALA A 159 11.94 16.14 14.78
C ALA A 159 11.26 15.30 15.89
N LYS A 160 10.70 15.97 16.92
CA LYS A 160 10.13 15.34 18.12
C LYS A 160 9.24 14.13 17.81
N ILE A 161 8.38 14.25 16.79
CA ILE A 161 7.42 13.22 16.38
C ILE A 161 8.12 12.00 15.76
N LEU A 162 9.21 12.21 15.02
CA LEU A 162 9.90 11.17 14.24
C LEU A 162 11.10 10.55 14.94
N SER A 163 11.69 11.26 15.92
CA SER A 163 13.01 10.96 16.47
C SER A 163 13.13 9.52 16.99
N ARG A 164 12.13 9.03 17.73
CA ARG A 164 12.15 7.66 18.26
C ARG A 164 12.09 6.62 17.13
N THR A 165 11.16 6.80 16.19
CA THR A 165 10.95 5.88 15.07
C THR A 165 12.18 5.83 14.17
N LEU A 166 12.75 6.99 13.83
CA LEU A 166 13.94 7.07 12.98
C LEU A 166 15.19 6.52 13.67
N LYS A 167 15.33 6.72 14.98
CA LYS A 167 16.43 6.12 15.74
C LYS A 167 16.41 4.59 15.66
N ILE A 168 15.23 3.99 15.77
CA ILE A 168 15.06 2.54 15.65
C ILE A 168 15.35 2.10 14.21
N ALA A 169 14.71 2.71 13.22
CA ALA A 169 14.90 2.37 11.82
C ALA A 169 16.35 2.46 11.37
N PHE A 170 17.07 3.53 11.76
CA PHE A 170 18.50 3.71 11.40
C PHE A 170 19.42 2.70 12.09
N ALA A 171 19.03 2.16 13.24
CA ALA A 171 19.79 1.10 13.90
C ALA A 171 19.54 -0.28 13.25
N GLU A 172 18.31 -0.54 12.81
CA GLU A 172 17.90 -1.85 12.27
C GLU A 172 18.25 -2.04 10.80
N LEU A 173 18.09 -1.02 9.96
CA LEU A 173 18.30 -1.12 8.50
C LEU A 173 19.68 -1.66 8.09
N PRO A 174 20.82 -1.26 8.70
CA PRO A 174 22.11 -1.83 8.36
C PRO A 174 22.25 -3.32 8.72
N ALA A 175 21.63 -3.75 9.82
CA ALA A 175 21.64 -5.16 10.24
C ALA A 175 20.75 -6.01 9.29
N GLN A 176 19.59 -5.49 8.93
CA GLN A 176 18.69 -6.10 7.94
C GLN A 176 19.38 -6.29 6.59
N LEU A 177 20.11 -5.27 6.11
CA LEU A 177 20.84 -5.35 4.85
C LEU A 177 21.90 -6.46 4.89
N LYS A 178 22.70 -6.53 5.94
CA LYS A 178 23.70 -7.60 6.13
C LYS A 178 23.06 -8.99 6.13
N LEU A 179 21.91 -9.14 6.77
CA LEU A 179 21.18 -10.42 6.81
C LEU A 179 20.67 -10.82 5.43
N ILE A 180 20.15 -9.87 4.66
CA ILE A 180 19.66 -10.09 3.28
C ILE A 180 20.84 -10.50 2.38
N GLU A 181 21.96 -9.77 2.44
CA GLU A 181 23.16 -10.06 1.64
C GLU A 181 23.70 -11.48 1.95
N ALA A 182 23.82 -11.84 3.24
CA ALA A 182 24.30 -13.16 3.65
C ALA A 182 23.37 -14.31 3.20
N ASN A 183 22.06 -14.13 3.36
CA ASN A 183 21.07 -15.15 2.94
C ASN A 183 20.98 -15.28 1.42
N THR A 184 21.07 -14.17 0.68
CA THR A 184 21.06 -14.19 -0.78
C THR A 184 22.22 -14.99 -1.34
N GLU A 185 23.41 -14.83 -0.78
CA GLU A 185 24.60 -15.56 -1.20
C GLU A 185 24.50 -17.06 -0.87
N ALA A 186 24.01 -17.38 0.33
CA ALA A 186 23.78 -18.78 0.73
C ALA A 186 22.79 -19.51 -0.17
N VAL A 187 21.71 -18.83 -0.57
CA VAL A 187 20.71 -19.39 -1.50
C VAL A 187 21.28 -19.58 -2.90
N LYS A 188 22.07 -18.61 -3.41
CA LYS A 188 22.72 -18.72 -4.72
C LYS A 188 23.66 -19.94 -4.78
N VAL A 189 24.46 -20.14 -3.75
CA VAL A 189 25.37 -21.31 -3.66
C VAL A 189 24.57 -22.61 -3.71
N LYS A 190 23.51 -22.73 -2.90
CA LYS A 190 22.68 -23.95 -2.89
C LYS A 190 21.95 -24.22 -4.20
N LEU A 191 21.53 -23.19 -4.91
CA LEU A 191 20.87 -23.35 -6.22
C LEU A 191 21.86 -23.71 -7.33
N ALA A 192 23.14 -23.35 -7.20
CA ALA A 192 24.19 -23.72 -8.15
C ALA A 192 24.69 -25.16 -7.96
N GLU A 193 24.41 -25.79 -6.81
CA GLU A 193 24.78 -27.19 -6.50
C GLU A 193 23.72 -28.21 -6.99
N GLN A 194 22.55 -27.73 -7.51
CA GLN A 194 21.49 -28.59 -8.09
C GLN A 194 21.55 -28.64 -9.60
#